data_7cbc5efeccf28d15db52b985dbb917e7
#
_entry.id   7cbc5efeccf28d15db52b985dbb917e7
#
_cell.length_a   1.000
_cell.length_b   1.000
_cell.length_c   1.000
_cell.angle_alpha   90.00
_cell.angle_beta   90.00
_cell.angle_gamma   90.00
#
_symmetry.space_group_name_H-M   'P 1'
#
loop_
_entity.id
_entity.type
_entity.pdbx_description
1 polymer ?
#
loop_
_entity_poly.entity_id
_entity_poly.type
_entity_poly.pdbx_seq_one_letter_code
_entity_poly.pdbx_strand_id
1 'polypeptide(L)'
;KERIESEQKVARENLRIRNALDGSSNNVMLADPDGNIIYCNRAVIEMLRNAEVDIRKQLPEFRADAVLGSNFDRYHRSPAHQRGVLAGLKSTHRAEILLGGRTFTLVANPIATAEGERIGTVVEWRDRTDEVAVELQVNDVISAAAAGDFGKRLDTAHLTGFFAQIGDGINRLLEANSRALDDVAALLSRLSSGDLRDKIETEYQGVLGKVKDDANTTVENLREIVASIKDATEAINTASREIAHGNQDLSSRTEEQASSLEETASSMEQLTGTVRQNADNARTANDLASSAQQ
;
A
#
# COMPACT_ATOMS: atom_id res chain seq x y z
N LYS A 1 -55.12 11.07 -55.50
CA LYS A 1 -54.93 9.83 -54.75
C LYS A 1 -53.45 9.59 -54.46
N GLU A 2 -52.59 9.56 -55.46
CA GLU A 2 -51.14 9.32 -55.29
C GLU A 2 -50.42 10.28 -54.30
N ARG A 3 -50.80 11.58 -54.33
CA ARG A 3 -50.22 12.57 -53.40
C ARG A 3 -50.56 12.27 -51.94
N ILE A 4 -51.80 11.86 -51.66
CA ILE A 4 -52.21 11.49 -50.26
C ILE A 4 -51.53 10.19 -49.82
N GLU A 5 -51.37 9.21 -50.68
CA GLU A 5 -50.70 7.97 -50.45
C GLU A 5 -49.19 8.19 -50.18
N SER A 6 -48.53 9.09 -50.92
CA SER A 6 -47.13 9.52 -50.70
C SER A 6 -46.98 10.25 -49.39
N GLU A 7 -47.82 11.23 -49.06
CA GLU A 7 -47.80 11.95 -47.80
C GLU A 7 -48.02 11.01 -46.60
N GLN A 8 -48.93 10.04 -46.73
CA GLN A 8 -49.16 9.02 -45.68
C GLN A 8 -47.96 8.08 -45.52
N LYS A 9 -47.26 7.71 -46.59
CA LYS A 9 -46.04 6.89 -46.52
C LYS A 9 -44.93 7.62 -45.79
N VAL A 10 -44.66 8.86 -46.15
CA VAL A 10 -43.65 9.69 -45.46
C VAL A 10 -43.98 9.92 -43.99
N ALA A 11 -45.25 10.18 -43.66
CA ALA A 11 -45.70 10.32 -42.29
C ALA A 11 -45.47 9.05 -41.48
N ARG A 12 -45.73 7.86 -42.04
CA ARG A 12 -45.46 6.57 -41.40
C ARG A 12 -43.98 6.30 -41.19
N GLU A 13 -43.12 6.65 -42.15
CA GLU A 13 -41.67 6.53 -42.05
C GLU A 13 -41.15 7.45 -40.96
N ASN A 14 -41.56 8.70 -40.91
CA ASN A 14 -41.19 9.65 -39.88
C ASN A 14 -41.64 9.19 -38.50
N LEU A 15 -42.87 8.65 -38.37
CA LEU A 15 -43.37 8.10 -37.11
C LEU A 15 -42.53 6.90 -36.66
N ARG A 16 -42.12 6.02 -37.57
CA ARG A 16 -41.25 4.87 -37.28
C ARG A 16 -39.88 5.31 -36.76
N ILE A 17 -39.25 6.28 -37.44
CA ILE A 17 -37.96 6.84 -37.04
C ILE A 17 -38.07 7.48 -35.65
N ARG A 18 -39.11 8.28 -35.42
CA ARG A 18 -39.37 8.92 -34.13
C ARG A 18 -39.54 7.90 -33.01
N ASN A 19 -40.38 6.88 -33.22
CA ASN A 19 -40.59 5.82 -32.23
C ASN A 19 -39.31 5.01 -31.97
N ALA A 20 -38.45 4.81 -32.96
CA ALA A 20 -37.16 4.15 -32.80
C ALA A 20 -36.21 4.99 -31.94
N LEU A 21 -36.16 6.31 -32.17
CA LEU A 21 -35.36 7.23 -31.32
C LEU A 21 -35.91 7.32 -29.90
N ASP A 22 -37.23 7.33 -29.74
CA ASP A 22 -37.88 7.32 -28.40
C ASP A 22 -37.62 6.03 -27.61
N GLY A 23 -37.44 4.91 -28.34
CA GLY A 23 -37.06 3.61 -27.75
C GLY A 23 -35.55 3.43 -27.54
N SER A 24 -34.70 4.36 -27.99
CA SER A 24 -33.27 4.33 -27.83
C SER A 24 -32.89 4.74 -26.40
N SER A 25 -31.88 4.06 -25.84
CA SER A 25 -31.25 4.45 -24.58
C SER A 25 -30.25 5.62 -24.68
N ASN A 26 -29.88 6.02 -25.92
CA ASN A 26 -29.03 7.19 -26.12
C ASN A 26 -29.85 8.47 -25.89
N ASN A 27 -29.27 9.45 -25.20
CA ASN A 27 -29.94 10.73 -24.92
C ASN A 27 -29.81 11.66 -26.14
N VAL A 28 -30.84 11.76 -26.95
CA VAL A 28 -30.83 12.46 -28.25
C VAL A 28 -31.73 13.69 -28.21
N MET A 29 -31.17 14.82 -28.68
CA MET A 29 -31.84 16.11 -28.85
C MET A 29 -31.56 16.63 -30.24
N LEU A 30 -32.58 17.22 -30.91
CA LEU A 30 -32.44 17.89 -32.22
C LEU A 30 -32.83 19.35 -32.10
N ALA A 31 -32.03 20.20 -32.71
CA ALA A 31 -32.35 21.61 -32.89
C ALA A 31 -32.41 21.97 -34.39
N ASP A 32 -33.28 22.88 -34.72
CA ASP A 32 -33.35 23.49 -36.07
C ASP A 32 -32.16 24.46 -36.29
N PRO A 33 -31.99 25.02 -37.52
CA PRO A 33 -30.93 25.99 -37.78
C PRO A 33 -31.03 27.27 -36.96
N ASP A 34 -32.23 27.64 -36.52
CA ASP A 34 -32.48 28.83 -35.67
C ASP A 34 -32.22 28.57 -34.18
N GLY A 35 -31.89 27.34 -33.81
CA GLY A 35 -31.57 26.93 -32.45
C GLY A 35 -32.76 26.52 -31.61
N ASN A 36 -33.95 26.35 -32.20
CA ASN A 36 -35.10 25.84 -31.47
C ASN A 36 -34.97 24.32 -31.33
N ILE A 37 -35.19 23.82 -30.13
CA ILE A 37 -35.15 22.40 -29.82
C ILE A 37 -36.44 21.76 -30.26
N ILE A 38 -36.41 21.07 -31.42
CA ILE A 38 -37.58 20.51 -32.09
C ILE A 38 -37.89 19.07 -31.71
N TYR A 39 -36.92 18.37 -31.08
CA TYR A 39 -37.10 17.00 -30.64
C TYR A 39 -36.19 16.68 -29.45
N CYS A 40 -36.72 15.96 -28.49
CA CYS A 40 -36.01 15.31 -27.39
C CYS A 40 -36.60 13.92 -27.22
N ASN A 41 -35.77 12.87 -27.24
CA ASN A 41 -36.27 11.54 -26.96
C ASN A 41 -36.52 11.35 -25.46
N ARG A 42 -37.16 10.24 -25.07
CA ARG A 42 -37.50 9.94 -23.69
C ARG A 42 -36.22 9.90 -22.80
N ALA A 43 -35.15 9.27 -23.27
CA ALA A 43 -33.91 9.10 -22.51
C ALA A 43 -33.29 10.46 -22.13
N VAL A 44 -33.18 11.43 -23.06
CA VAL A 44 -32.61 12.75 -22.73
C VAL A 44 -33.47 13.52 -21.76
N ILE A 45 -34.81 13.43 -21.85
CA ILE A 45 -35.71 14.08 -20.91
C ILE A 45 -35.55 13.47 -19.49
N GLU A 46 -35.49 12.16 -19.39
CA GLU A 46 -35.27 11.47 -18.11
C GLU A 46 -33.91 11.83 -17.49
N MET A 47 -32.85 11.82 -18.28
CA MET A 47 -31.51 12.26 -17.84
C MET A 47 -31.54 13.70 -17.33
N LEU A 48 -32.18 14.63 -18.08
CA LEU A 48 -32.28 16.03 -17.68
C LEU A 48 -33.14 16.22 -16.42
N ARG A 49 -34.21 15.44 -16.23
CA ARG A 49 -34.99 15.44 -14.98
C ARG A 49 -34.16 14.99 -13.77
N ASN A 50 -33.40 13.92 -13.93
CA ASN A 50 -32.49 13.43 -12.88
C ASN A 50 -31.42 14.45 -12.51
N ALA A 51 -30.99 15.25 -13.47
CA ALA A 51 -29.99 16.30 -13.29
C ALA A 51 -30.57 17.68 -12.93
N GLU A 52 -31.89 17.86 -12.95
CA GLU A 52 -32.55 19.17 -12.87
C GLU A 52 -32.17 19.95 -11.61
N VAL A 53 -32.13 19.29 -10.45
CA VAL A 53 -31.78 19.93 -9.16
C VAL A 53 -30.36 20.51 -9.21
N ASP A 54 -29.43 19.77 -9.81
CA ASP A 54 -28.05 20.18 -9.94
C ASP A 54 -27.89 21.29 -11.00
N ILE A 55 -28.50 21.13 -12.15
CA ILE A 55 -28.48 22.12 -13.23
C ILE A 55 -29.03 23.48 -12.74
N ARG A 56 -30.07 23.47 -11.91
CA ARG A 56 -30.66 24.69 -11.32
C ARG A 56 -29.73 25.47 -10.41
N LYS A 57 -28.66 24.87 -9.90
CA LYS A 57 -27.62 25.61 -9.17
C LYS A 57 -26.93 26.67 -10.03
N GLN A 58 -26.87 26.42 -11.35
CA GLN A 58 -26.22 27.32 -12.32
C GLN A 58 -27.24 28.00 -13.23
N LEU A 59 -28.37 27.34 -13.54
CA LEU A 59 -29.47 27.83 -14.35
C LEU A 59 -30.78 27.74 -13.54
N PRO A 60 -31.09 28.73 -12.67
CA PRO A 60 -32.20 28.64 -11.70
C PRO A 60 -33.59 28.36 -12.33
N GLU A 61 -33.80 28.84 -13.56
CA GLU A 61 -35.07 28.68 -14.29
C GLU A 61 -35.12 27.42 -15.14
N PHE A 62 -34.11 26.55 -15.08
CA PHE A 62 -34.09 25.33 -15.87
C PHE A 62 -35.20 24.37 -15.44
N ARG A 63 -35.91 23.85 -16.42
CA ARG A 63 -36.92 22.79 -16.26
C ARG A 63 -36.76 21.80 -17.40
N ALA A 64 -36.54 20.54 -17.10
CA ALA A 64 -36.35 19.48 -18.08
C ALA A 64 -37.54 19.36 -19.07
N ASP A 65 -38.77 19.49 -18.54
CA ASP A 65 -40.00 19.41 -19.35
C ASP A 65 -40.22 20.62 -20.29
N ALA A 66 -39.52 21.73 -20.03
CA ALA A 66 -39.61 22.94 -20.85
C ALA A 66 -38.49 23.06 -21.91
N VAL A 67 -37.63 22.07 -22.01
CA VAL A 67 -36.50 22.05 -22.96
C VAL A 67 -37.02 21.88 -24.39
N LEU A 68 -37.94 20.94 -24.61
CA LEU A 68 -38.57 20.77 -25.91
C LEU A 68 -39.40 22.03 -26.28
N GLY A 69 -39.19 22.57 -27.46
CA GLY A 69 -39.80 23.79 -27.95
C GLY A 69 -39.15 25.09 -27.50
N SER A 70 -38.12 25.02 -26.61
CA SER A 70 -37.33 26.19 -26.25
C SER A 70 -36.19 26.42 -27.23
N ASN A 71 -35.60 27.64 -27.19
CA ASN A 71 -34.38 27.92 -27.93
C ASN A 71 -33.17 27.69 -27.05
N PHE A 72 -32.11 27.03 -27.55
CA PHE A 72 -30.94 26.67 -26.78
C PHE A 72 -30.15 27.89 -26.26
N ASP A 73 -30.31 29.06 -26.87
CA ASP A 73 -29.73 30.32 -26.43
C ASP A 73 -30.04 30.61 -24.96
N ARG A 74 -31.22 30.23 -24.50
CA ARG A 74 -31.68 30.38 -23.12
C ARG A 74 -30.76 29.71 -22.11
N TYR A 75 -30.02 28.65 -22.50
CA TYR A 75 -29.18 27.84 -21.64
C TYR A 75 -27.71 28.19 -21.75
N HIS A 76 -27.35 29.17 -22.58
CA HIS A 76 -25.97 29.55 -22.86
C HIS A 76 -25.65 30.97 -22.39
N ARG A 77 -24.49 31.16 -21.74
CA ARG A 77 -24.03 32.52 -21.34
C ARG A 77 -23.65 33.40 -22.54
N SER A 78 -23.21 32.78 -23.63
CA SER A 78 -22.76 33.44 -24.87
C SER A 78 -23.45 32.81 -26.08
N PRO A 79 -24.75 33.07 -26.31
CA PRO A 79 -25.52 32.44 -27.41
C PRO A 79 -24.90 32.65 -28.78
N ALA A 80 -24.39 33.86 -29.07
CA ALA A 80 -23.75 34.16 -30.33
C ALA A 80 -22.52 33.28 -30.62
N HIS A 81 -21.74 32.96 -29.62
CA HIS A 81 -20.60 32.04 -29.74
C HIS A 81 -21.09 30.63 -30.11
N GLN A 82 -22.09 30.12 -29.42
CA GLN A 82 -22.63 28.78 -29.64
C GLN A 82 -23.27 28.67 -31.03
N ARG A 83 -24.01 29.69 -31.46
CA ARG A 83 -24.54 29.79 -32.84
C ARG A 83 -23.41 29.76 -33.86
N GLY A 84 -22.31 30.48 -33.62
CA GLY A 84 -21.13 30.48 -34.49
C GLY A 84 -20.47 29.09 -34.58
N VAL A 85 -20.30 28.42 -33.48
CA VAL A 85 -19.75 27.04 -33.41
C VAL A 85 -20.66 26.09 -34.20
N LEU A 86 -21.94 26.10 -33.91
CA LEU A 86 -22.89 25.21 -34.57
C LEU A 86 -23.02 25.52 -36.08
N ALA A 87 -23.10 26.80 -36.50
CA ALA A 87 -23.17 27.19 -37.89
C ALA A 87 -21.93 26.77 -38.71
N GLY A 88 -20.74 26.80 -38.07
CA GLY A 88 -19.49 26.38 -38.69
C GLY A 88 -19.25 24.86 -38.69
N LEU A 89 -20.15 24.08 -38.14
CA LEU A 89 -19.98 22.64 -37.95
C LEU A 89 -20.07 21.89 -39.30
N LYS A 90 -18.96 21.31 -39.74
CA LYS A 90 -18.86 20.49 -40.94
C LYS A 90 -18.74 18.99 -40.67
N SER A 91 -18.43 18.64 -39.41
CA SER A 91 -18.24 17.26 -38.95
C SER A 91 -18.63 17.15 -37.46
N THR A 92 -18.55 15.97 -36.93
CA THR A 92 -18.81 15.71 -35.49
C THR A 92 -18.00 16.63 -34.59
N HIS A 93 -18.67 17.33 -33.68
CA HIS A 93 -18.07 18.13 -32.62
C HIS A 93 -18.31 17.43 -31.27
N ARG A 94 -17.24 17.26 -30.48
CA ARG A 94 -17.31 16.70 -29.13
C ARG A 94 -16.95 17.79 -28.15
N ALA A 95 -17.73 17.90 -27.07
CA ALA A 95 -17.48 18.83 -25.99
C ALA A 95 -17.76 18.14 -24.65
N GLU A 96 -16.99 18.49 -23.66
CA GLU A 96 -17.29 18.17 -22.28
C GLU A 96 -17.66 19.45 -21.55
N ILE A 97 -18.76 19.43 -20.81
CA ILE A 97 -19.27 20.61 -20.09
C ILE A 97 -19.51 20.25 -18.62
N LEU A 98 -19.18 21.18 -17.75
CA LEU A 98 -19.57 21.15 -16.34
C LEU A 98 -20.80 22.03 -16.15
N LEU A 99 -21.91 21.45 -15.75
CA LEU A 99 -23.19 22.14 -15.57
C LEU A 99 -23.82 21.77 -14.22
N GLY A 100 -23.91 22.71 -13.33
CA GLY A 100 -24.46 22.50 -11.99
C GLY A 100 -23.66 21.56 -11.10
N GLY A 101 -22.41 21.28 -11.43
CA GLY A 101 -21.55 20.30 -10.73
C GLY A 101 -21.58 18.91 -11.37
N ARG A 102 -22.39 18.70 -12.42
CA ARG A 102 -22.39 17.47 -13.22
C ARG A 102 -21.55 17.61 -14.48
N THR A 103 -20.90 16.54 -14.86
CA THR A 103 -20.08 16.47 -16.09
C THR A 103 -20.87 15.78 -17.19
N PHE A 104 -21.13 16.51 -18.29
CA PHE A 104 -21.80 15.98 -19.48
C PHE A 104 -20.83 15.97 -20.66
N THR A 105 -20.83 14.87 -21.40
CA THR A 105 -20.23 14.83 -22.75
C THR A 105 -21.34 15.03 -23.79
N LEU A 106 -21.07 15.94 -24.72
CA LEU A 106 -21.94 16.27 -25.85
C LEU A 106 -21.28 15.85 -27.16
N VAL A 107 -22.05 15.23 -28.04
CA VAL A 107 -21.62 14.93 -29.43
C VAL A 107 -22.62 15.58 -30.39
N ALA A 108 -22.21 16.67 -31.01
CA ALA A 108 -23.05 17.42 -31.95
C ALA A 108 -22.66 17.07 -33.39
N ASN A 109 -23.67 16.71 -34.19
CA ASN A 109 -23.53 16.41 -35.61
C ASN A 109 -24.46 17.31 -36.41
N PRO A 110 -23.98 17.91 -37.50
CA PRO A 110 -24.85 18.67 -38.40
C PRO A 110 -25.78 17.72 -39.18
N ILE A 111 -27.02 18.14 -39.34
CA ILE A 111 -27.98 17.47 -40.21
C ILE A 111 -28.10 18.33 -41.49
N ALA A 112 -27.82 17.72 -42.64
CA ALA A 112 -27.90 18.42 -43.93
C ALA A 112 -28.70 17.61 -44.97
N THR A 113 -29.24 18.29 -45.97
CA THR A 113 -29.85 17.67 -47.15
C THR A 113 -28.78 17.03 -48.03
N ALA A 114 -29.19 16.27 -49.05
CA ALA A 114 -28.28 15.70 -50.04
C ALA A 114 -27.52 16.79 -50.84
N GLU A 115 -28.10 17.97 -50.97
CA GLU A 115 -27.52 19.14 -51.63
C GLU A 115 -26.56 19.93 -50.71
N GLY A 116 -26.45 19.53 -49.45
CA GLY A 116 -25.55 20.14 -48.46
C GLY A 116 -26.16 21.30 -47.68
N GLU A 117 -27.44 21.59 -47.84
CA GLU A 117 -28.15 22.59 -47.05
C GLU A 117 -28.34 22.08 -45.62
N ARG A 118 -27.99 22.88 -44.66
CA ARG A 118 -28.13 22.54 -43.23
C ARG A 118 -29.56 22.70 -42.78
N ILE A 119 -30.12 21.62 -42.24
CA ILE A 119 -31.50 21.57 -41.74
C ILE A 119 -31.58 21.40 -40.22
N GLY A 120 -30.44 21.30 -39.53
CA GLY A 120 -30.43 21.20 -38.07
C GLY A 120 -29.15 20.65 -37.49
N THR A 121 -29.22 20.30 -36.20
CA THR A 121 -28.16 19.63 -35.47
C THR A 121 -28.75 18.57 -34.57
N VAL A 122 -28.16 17.37 -34.57
CA VAL A 122 -28.43 16.35 -33.58
C VAL A 122 -27.33 16.43 -32.49
N VAL A 123 -27.74 16.39 -31.23
CA VAL A 123 -26.84 16.39 -30.08
C VAL A 123 -27.15 15.17 -29.25
N GLU A 124 -26.14 14.34 -29.04
CA GLU A 124 -26.17 13.23 -28.07
C GLU A 124 -25.56 13.71 -26.76
N TRP A 125 -26.24 13.43 -25.68
CA TRP A 125 -25.82 13.78 -24.32
C TRP A 125 -25.42 12.53 -23.55
N ARG A 126 -24.37 12.62 -22.74
CA ARG A 126 -24.00 11.58 -21.79
C ARG A 126 -23.63 12.22 -20.46
N ASP A 127 -24.35 11.86 -19.42
CA ASP A 127 -23.95 12.20 -18.05
C ASP A 127 -22.79 11.28 -17.65
N ARG A 128 -21.64 11.86 -17.32
CA ARG A 128 -20.43 11.17 -16.90
C ARG A 128 -20.05 11.50 -15.46
N THR A 129 -20.97 12.09 -14.72
CA THR A 129 -20.68 12.60 -13.37
C THR A 129 -20.11 11.51 -12.45
N ASP A 130 -20.78 10.37 -12.40
CA ASP A 130 -20.34 9.25 -11.56
C ASP A 130 -19.02 8.64 -12.08
N GLU A 131 -18.87 8.52 -13.41
CA GLU A 131 -17.65 8.01 -14.03
C GLU A 131 -16.44 8.90 -13.70
N VAL A 132 -16.57 10.22 -13.82
CA VAL A 132 -15.50 11.18 -13.52
C VAL A 132 -15.17 11.20 -12.03
N ALA A 133 -16.19 11.10 -11.17
CA ALA A 133 -15.97 10.99 -9.72
C ALA A 133 -15.15 9.74 -9.36
N VAL A 134 -15.45 8.60 -9.99
CA VAL A 134 -14.68 7.36 -9.81
C VAL A 134 -13.27 7.50 -10.36
N GLU A 135 -13.09 8.07 -11.56
CA GLU A 135 -11.77 8.32 -12.14
C GLU A 135 -10.88 9.14 -11.19
N LEU A 136 -11.42 10.18 -10.57
CA LEU A 136 -10.71 11.02 -9.60
C LEU A 136 -10.35 10.25 -8.32
N GLN A 137 -11.29 9.48 -7.77
CA GLN A 137 -11.03 8.68 -6.57
C GLN A 137 -9.98 7.59 -6.84
N VAL A 138 -10.06 6.91 -7.98
CA VAL A 138 -9.07 5.90 -8.39
C VAL A 138 -7.68 6.50 -8.49
N ASN A 139 -7.54 7.68 -9.13
CA ASN A 139 -6.26 8.38 -9.23
C ASN A 139 -5.70 8.78 -7.85
N ASP A 140 -6.55 9.26 -6.94
CA ASP A 140 -6.16 9.63 -5.58
C ASP A 140 -5.67 8.41 -4.77
N VAL A 141 -6.41 7.30 -4.85
CA VAL A 141 -6.06 6.04 -4.16
C VAL A 141 -4.78 5.43 -4.74
N ILE A 142 -4.62 5.40 -6.08
CA ILE A 142 -3.40 4.91 -6.72
C ILE A 142 -2.20 5.77 -6.34
N SER A 143 -2.37 7.10 -6.32
CA SER A 143 -1.30 8.03 -5.95
C SER A 143 -0.86 7.83 -4.49
N ALA A 144 -1.81 7.63 -3.58
CA ALA A 144 -1.53 7.32 -2.19
C ALA A 144 -0.78 5.99 -2.05
N ALA A 145 -1.27 4.93 -2.72
CA ALA A 145 -0.62 3.62 -2.70
C ALA A 145 0.80 3.66 -3.28
N ALA A 146 1.03 4.42 -4.36
CA ALA A 146 2.36 4.65 -4.93
C ALA A 146 3.30 5.39 -3.98
N ALA A 147 2.77 6.20 -3.06
CA ALA A 147 3.50 6.87 -1.99
C ALA A 147 3.69 6.00 -0.73
N GLY A 148 3.16 4.75 -0.74
CA GLY A 148 3.23 3.82 0.39
C GLY A 148 2.06 3.90 1.36
N ASP A 149 1.06 4.73 1.12
CA ASP A 149 -0.18 4.79 1.90
C ASP A 149 -1.22 3.84 1.31
N PHE A 150 -1.31 2.64 1.87
CA PHE A 150 -2.29 1.63 1.53
C PHE A 150 -3.57 1.72 2.36
N GLY A 151 -3.73 2.76 3.18
CA GLY A 151 -4.90 2.96 4.05
C GLY A 151 -6.10 3.55 3.32
N LYS A 152 -5.89 4.29 2.22
CA LYS A 152 -6.98 4.86 1.43
C LYS A 152 -7.84 3.78 0.77
N ARG A 153 -9.14 4.09 0.62
CA ARG A 153 -10.13 3.20 -0.02
C ARG A 153 -10.98 3.98 -1.00
N LEU A 154 -11.45 3.28 -2.03
CA LEU A 154 -12.51 3.77 -2.91
C LEU A 154 -13.85 3.63 -2.20
N ASP A 155 -14.67 4.68 -2.28
CA ASP A 155 -16.08 4.58 -1.87
C ASP A 155 -16.86 3.83 -2.97
N THR A 156 -17.23 2.60 -2.69
CA THR A 156 -17.99 1.74 -3.62
C THR A 156 -19.49 1.71 -3.32
N ALA A 157 -19.96 2.41 -2.29
CA ALA A 157 -21.35 2.31 -1.81
C ALA A 157 -22.41 2.71 -2.86
N HIS A 158 -22.04 3.64 -3.74
CA HIS A 158 -22.92 4.15 -4.80
C HIS A 158 -22.59 3.61 -6.20
N LEU A 159 -21.56 2.77 -6.30
CA LEU A 159 -21.13 2.21 -7.57
C LEU A 159 -21.94 0.96 -7.94
N THR A 160 -22.16 0.76 -9.23
CA THR A 160 -22.85 -0.41 -9.76
C THR A 160 -22.09 -1.04 -10.91
N GLY A 161 -22.38 -2.31 -11.20
CA GLY A 161 -21.83 -3.01 -12.36
C GLY A 161 -20.29 -3.06 -12.36
N PHE A 162 -19.69 -2.66 -13.47
CA PHE A 162 -18.24 -2.74 -13.69
C PHE A 162 -17.42 -1.90 -12.71
N PHE A 163 -17.87 -0.69 -12.39
CA PHE A 163 -17.15 0.20 -11.48
C PHE A 163 -17.15 -0.31 -10.04
N ALA A 164 -18.25 -0.91 -9.58
CA ALA A 164 -18.30 -1.56 -8.27
C ALA A 164 -17.29 -2.73 -8.18
N GLN A 165 -17.24 -3.57 -9.20
CA GLN A 165 -16.32 -4.72 -9.24
C GLN A 165 -14.85 -4.27 -9.22
N ILE A 166 -14.50 -3.24 -9.98
CA ILE A 166 -13.13 -2.69 -9.99
C ILE A 166 -12.82 -2.06 -8.63
N GLY A 167 -13.71 -1.24 -8.09
CA GLY A 167 -13.53 -0.58 -6.80
C GLY A 167 -13.29 -1.58 -5.67
N ASP A 168 -14.12 -2.61 -5.59
CA ASP A 168 -13.97 -3.69 -4.61
C ASP A 168 -12.68 -4.50 -4.84
N GLY A 169 -12.29 -4.71 -6.11
CA GLY A 169 -11.04 -5.37 -6.46
C GLY A 169 -9.82 -4.58 -5.98
N ILE A 170 -9.80 -3.27 -6.23
CA ILE A 170 -8.75 -2.36 -5.76
C ILE A 170 -8.72 -2.34 -4.22
N ASN A 171 -9.87 -2.19 -3.56
CA ASN A 171 -9.94 -2.17 -2.10
C ASN A 171 -9.40 -3.46 -1.47
N ARG A 172 -9.71 -4.63 -2.05
CA ARG A 172 -9.16 -5.93 -1.58
C ARG A 172 -7.65 -6.01 -1.77
N LEU A 173 -7.12 -5.52 -2.90
CA LEU A 173 -5.69 -5.49 -3.17
C LEU A 173 -4.96 -4.61 -2.15
N LEU A 174 -5.48 -3.42 -1.88
CA LEU A 174 -4.93 -2.50 -0.89
C LEU A 174 -4.97 -3.09 0.52
N GLU A 175 -6.07 -3.73 0.89
CA GLU A 175 -6.25 -4.39 2.18
C GLU A 175 -5.23 -5.50 2.40
N ALA A 176 -5.02 -6.36 1.40
CA ALA A 176 -4.06 -7.45 1.48
C ALA A 176 -2.61 -6.93 1.62
N ASN A 177 -2.25 -5.88 0.87
CA ASN A 177 -0.92 -5.28 0.96
C ASN A 177 -0.71 -4.54 2.28
N SER A 178 -1.70 -3.72 2.74
CA SER A 178 -1.61 -3.02 4.02
C SER A 178 -1.38 -4.00 5.15
N ARG A 179 -2.21 -5.04 5.23
CA ARG A 179 -2.14 -6.05 6.28
C ARG A 179 -0.79 -6.77 6.33
N ALA A 180 -0.27 -7.16 5.16
CA ALA A 180 1.02 -7.84 5.10
C ALA A 180 2.18 -6.92 5.52
N LEU A 181 2.17 -5.65 5.11
CA LEU A 181 3.19 -4.68 5.50
C LEU A 181 3.11 -4.32 6.99
N ASP A 182 1.90 -4.20 7.54
CA ASP A 182 1.68 -3.95 8.96
C ASP A 182 2.20 -5.12 9.83
N ASP A 183 1.93 -6.38 9.43
CA ASP A 183 2.43 -7.57 10.10
C ASP A 183 3.97 -7.63 10.09
N VAL A 184 4.58 -7.36 8.92
CA VAL A 184 6.05 -7.32 8.81
C VAL A 184 6.65 -6.17 9.62
N ALA A 185 6.06 -4.98 9.58
CA ALA A 185 6.51 -3.83 10.35
C ALA A 185 6.41 -4.09 11.86
N ALA A 186 5.31 -4.72 12.33
CA ALA A 186 5.14 -5.13 13.72
C ALA A 186 6.20 -6.14 14.17
N LEU A 187 6.49 -7.15 13.33
CA LEU A 187 7.55 -8.13 13.62
C LEU A 187 8.93 -7.47 13.71
N LEU A 188 9.28 -6.60 12.75
CA LEU A 188 10.55 -5.87 12.74
C LEU A 188 10.68 -4.93 13.95
N SER A 189 9.59 -4.29 14.36
CA SER A 189 9.57 -3.45 15.56
C SER A 189 9.85 -4.24 16.83
N ARG A 190 9.28 -5.45 16.97
CA ARG A 190 9.57 -6.36 18.09
C ARG A 190 11.02 -6.85 18.05
N LEU A 191 11.47 -7.25 16.86
CA LEU A 191 12.86 -7.67 16.65
C LEU A 191 13.85 -6.58 17.06
N SER A 192 13.58 -5.32 16.72
CA SER A 192 14.42 -4.19 17.10
C SER A 192 14.49 -3.96 18.62
N SER A 193 13.47 -4.37 19.37
CA SER A 193 13.45 -4.33 20.83
C SER A 193 14.02 -5.61 21.48
N GLY A 194 14.50 -6.57 20.68
CA GLY A 194 15.05 -7.85 21.18
C GLY A 194 13.96 -8.89 21.52
N ASP A 195 12.70 -8.64 21.15
CA ASP A 195 11.62 -9.59 21.36
C ASP A 195 11.51 -10.55 20.16
N LEU A 196 11.95 -11.79 20.40
CA LEU A 196 11.96 -12.86 19.41
C LEU A 196 10.78 -13.85 19.59
N ARG A 197 9.78 -13.54 20.41
CA ARG A 197 8.75 -14.52 20.80
C ARG A 197 7.70 -14.79 19.76
N ASP A 198 7.38 -13.79 18.95
CA ASP A 198 6.25 -13.84 18.03
C ASP A 198 6.68 -14.09 16.58
N LYS A 199 5.74 -14.63 15.81
CA LYS A 199 5.83 -14.87 14.37
C LYS A 199 4.62 -14.26 13.70
N ILE A 200 4.69 -14.04 12.38
CA ILE A 200 3.53 -13.69 11.57
C ILE A 200 2.72 -14.97 11.35
N GLU A 201 1.50 -15.01 11.88
CA GLU A 201 0.59 -16.16 11.76
C GLU A 201 -0.37 -16.02 10.57
N THR A 202 -0.63 -14.79 10.11
CA THR A 202 -1.55 -14.51 9.00
C THR A 202 -1.10 -15.25 7.74
N GLU A 203 -2.03 -15.93 7.07
CA GLU A 203 -1.76 -16.62 5.83
C GLU A 203 -1.78 -15.65 4.64
N TYR A 204 -0.71 -15.68 3.86
CA TYR A 204 -0.53 -14.89 2.64
C TYR A 204 -0.20 -15.79 1.45
N GLN A 205 -0.55 -15.34 0.24
CA GLN A 205 -0.28 -16.03 -1.01
C GLN A 205 0.88 -15.37 -1.78
N GLY A 206 1.53 -16.15 -2.63
CA GLY A 206 2.54 -15.64 -3.56
C GLY A 206 3.74 -14.97 -2.87
N VAL A 207 4.12 -13.78 -3.33
CA VAL A 207 5.29 -13.06 -2.81
C VAL A 207 5.11 -12.63 -1.36
N LEU A 208 3.90 -12.25 -0.94
CA LEU A 208 3.62 -11.86 0.44
C LEU A 208 3.78 -13.05 1.39
N GLY A 209 3.37 -14.27 0.97
CA GLY A 209 3.61 -15.49 1.72
C GLY A 209 5.10 -15.76 1.90
N LYS A 210 5.89 -15.60 0.82
CA LYS A 210 7.33 -15.76 0.90
C LYS A 210 7.98 -14.77 1.86
N VAL A 211 7.59 -13.50 1.83
CA VAL A 211 8.10 -12.49 2.77
C VAL A 211 7.79 -12.86 4.22
N LYS A 212 6.57 -13.35 4.50
CA LYS A 212 6.19 -13.88 5.82
C LYS A 212 7.12 -15.02 6.26
N ASP A 213 7.33 -16.01 5.38
CA ASP A 213 8.12 -17.20 5.68
C ASP A 213 9.60 -16.84 5.91
N ASP A 214 10.18 -15.98 5.07
CA ASP A 214 11.55 -15.50 5.20
C ASP A 214 11.73 -14.70 6.50
N ALA A 215 10.77 -13.85 6.86
CA ALA A 215 10.77 -13.08 8.10
C ALA A 215 10.69 -13.99 9.35
N ASN A 216 9.78 -14.96 9.33
CA ASN A 216 9.65 -15.95 10.42
C ASN A 216 10.90 -16.82 10.57
N THR A 217 11.50 -17.23 9.46
CA THR A 217 12.76 -17.99 9.45
C THR A 217 13.90 -17.17 10.06
N THR A 218 13.95 -15.88 9.77
CA THR A 218 14.96 -14.97 10.35
C THR A 218 14.82 -14.91 11.87
N VAL A 219 13.61 -14.80 12.41
CA VAL A 219 13.36 -14.80 13.85
C VAL A 219 13.80 -16.13 14.47
N GLU A 220 13.51 -17.28 13.83
CA GLU A 220 13.92 -18.58 14.35
C GLU A 220 15.45 -18.73 14.42
N ASN A 221 16.14 -18.38 13.33
CA ASN A 221 17.60 -18.41 13.31
C ASN A 221 18.21 -17.53 14.41
N LEU A 222 17.64 -16.35 14.66
CA LEU A 222 18.09 -15.48 15.76
C LEU A 222 17.85 -16.10 17.14
N ARG A 223 16.72 -16.80 17.34
CA ARG A 223 16.45 -17.56 18.58
C ARG A 223 17.52 -18.62 18.84
N GLU A 224 17.84 -19.41 17.80
CA GLU A 224 18.85 -20.46 17.89
C GLU A 224 20.24 -19.87 18.23
N ILE A 225 20.61 -18.75 17.60
CA ILE A 225 21.87 -18.06 17.90
C ILE A 225 21.90 -17.60 19.36
N VAL A 226 20.83 -16.95 19.84
CA VAL A 226 20.74 -16.46 21.23
C VAL A 226 20.80 -17.63 22.25
N ALA A 227 20.10 -18.73 21.92
CA ALA A 227 20.15 -19.94 22.76
C ALA A 227 21.58 -20.50 22.84
N SER A 228 22.25 -20.64 21.70
CA SER A 228 23.64 -21.12 21.65
C SER A 228 24.62 -20.22 22.43
N ILE A 229 24.45 -18.90 22.34
CA ILE A 229 25.25 -17.94 23.12
C ILE A 229 24.99 -18.12 24.63
N LYS A 230 23.73 -18.30 25.02
CA LYS A 230 23.40 -18.56 26.45
C LYS A 230 24.05 -19.81 26.94
N ASP A 231 23.94 -20.93 26.21
CA ASP A 231 24.54 -22.21 26.59
C ASP A 231 26.07 -22.10 26.69
N ALA A 232 26.71 -21.45 25.75
CA ALA A 232 28.15 -21.18 25.77
C ALA A 232 28.54 -20.32 26.99
N THR A 233 27.72 -19.31 27.32
CA THR A 233 27.98 -18.44 28.49
C THR A 233 27.85 -19.21 29.81
N GLU A 234 26.88 -20.12 29.93
CA GLU A 234 26.74 -21.01 31.09
C GLU A 234 27.93 -21.96 31.23
N ALA A 235 28.39 -22.56 30.12
CA ALA A 235 29.59 -23.41 30.12
C ALA A 235 30.85 -22.62 30.55
N ILE A 236 31.06 -21.41 30.03
CA ILE A 236 32.18 -20.52 30.43
C ILE A 236 32.09 -20.17 31.91
N ASN A 237 30.91 -19.87 32.45
CA ASN A 237 30.72 -19.55 33.86
C ASN A 237 31.05 -20.76 34.74
N THR A 238 30.65 -21.96 34.35
CA THR A 238 30.97 -23.22 35.04
C THR A 238 32.48 -23.47 35.03
N ALA A 239 33.13 -23.42 33.87
CA ALA A 239 34.58 -23.59 33.75
C ALA A 239 35.36 -22.52 34.57
N SER A 240 34.89 -21.29 34.57
CA SER A 240 35.52 -20.21 35.35
C SER A 240 35.46 -20.47 36.86
N ARG A 241 34.36 -21.05 37.37
CA ARG A 241 34.24 -21.46 38.78
C ARG A 241 35.19 -22.61 39.12
N GLU A 242 35.29 -23.60 38.23
CA GLU A 242 36.23 -24.73 38.39
C GLU A 242 37.69 -24.25 38.42
N ILE A 243 38.06 -23.32 37.53
CA ILE A 243 39.38 -22.69 37.54
C ILE A 243 39.63 -21.93 38.85
N ALA A 244 38.64 -21.17 39.36
CA ALA A 244 38.78 -20.46 40.64
C ALA A 244 38.98 -21.43 41.79
N HIS A 245 38.24 -22.53 41.88
CA HIS A 245 38.44 -23.59 42.87
C HIS A 245 39.79 -24.26 42.72
N GLY A 246 40.21 -24.63 41.50
CA GLY A 246 41.55 -25.20 41.28
C GLY A 246 42.69 -24.27 41.68
N ASN A 247 42.57 -22.96 41.45
CA ASN A 247 43.53 -21.96 41.88
C ASN A 247 43.61 -21.85 43.40
N GLN A 248 42.47 -21.95 44.10
CA GLN A 248 42.45 -21.94 45.59
C GLN A 248 43.14 -23.18 46.17
N ASP A 249 42.85 -24.37 45.56
CA ASP A 249 43.56 -25.63 46.00
C ASP A 249 45.06 -25.51 45.69
N LEU A 250 45.44 -25.01 44.52
CA LEU A 250 46.85 -24.81 44.20
C LEU A 250 47.56 -23.83 45.14
N SER A 251 46.88 -22.74 45.52
CA SER A 251 47.41 -21.78 46.53
C SER A 251 47.65 -22.46 47.86
N SER A 252 46.67 -23.22 48.36
CA SER A 252 46.82 -23.97 49.65
C SER A 252 47.98 -24.99 49.61
N ARG A 253 48.10 -25.73 48.51
CA ARG A 253 49.20 -26.68 48.31
C ARG A 253 50.56 -25.98 48.17
N THR A 254 50.60 -24.80 47.56
CA THR A 254 51.85 -24.01 47.49
C THR A 254 52.29 -23.51 48.84
N GLU A 255 51.37 -23.06 49.72
CA GLU A 255 51.66 -22.66 51.12
C GLU A 255 52.14 -23.83 51.89
N GLU A 256 51.52 -25.02 51.80
CA GLU A 256 51.96 -26.25 52.44
C GLU A 256 53.36 -26.68 52.03
N GLN A 257 53.62 -26.59 50.70
CA GLN A 257 54.94 -26.90 50.15
C GLN A 257 56.04 -25.90 50.61
N ALA A 258 55.70 -24.62 50.70
CA ALA A 258 56.62 -23.61 51.25
C ALA A 258 56.97 -23.89 52.66
N SER A 259 55.98 -24.22 53.51
CA SER A 259 56.23 -24.63 54.95
C SER A 259 57.09 -25.87 55.03
N SER A 260 56.85 -26.89 54.21
CA SER A 260 57.71 -28.11 54.22
C SER A 260 59.14 -27.86 53.76
N LEU A 261 59.33 -26.90 52.83
CA LEU A 261 60.65 -26.47 52.39
C LEU A 261 61.40 -25.71 53.48
N GLU A 262 60.69 -24.85 54.24
CA GLU A 262 61.28 -24.16 55.40
C GLU A 262 61.74 -25.15 56.49
N GLU A 263 60.91 -26.17 56.82
CA GLU A 263 61.26 -27.24 57.74
C GLU A 263 62.45 -28.04 57.23
N THR A 264 62.48 -28.38 55.96
CA THR A 264 63.62 -29.09 55.35
C THR A 264 64.89 -28.25 55.42
N ALA A 265 64.81 -26.94 55.10
CA ALA A 265 65.96 -26.03 55.25
C ALA A 265 66.51 -25.95 56.68
N SER A 266 65.60 -25.82 57.65
CA SER A 266 66.01 -25.83 59.07
C SER A 266 66.71 -27.16 59.49
N SER A 267 66.13 -28.29 59.03
CA SER A 267 66.77 -29.60 59.27
C SER A 267 68.15 -29.75 58.63
N MET A 268 68.32 -29.20 57.44
CA MET A 268 69.62 -29.18 56.73
C MET A 268 70.64 -28.27 57.42
N GLU A 269 70.21 -27.15 58.03
CA GLU A 269 71.10 -26.30 58.85
C GLU A 269 71.54 -27.02 60.08
N GLN A 270 70.65 -27.71 60.82
CA GLN A 270 70.98 -28.54 62.00
C GLN A 270 71.96 -29.68 61.61
N LEU A 271 71.67 -30.38 60.51
CA LEU A 271 72.59 -31.43 60.03
C LEU A 271 73.97 -30.87 59.72
N THR A 272 74.02 -29.71 59.04
CA THR A 272 75.29 -29.03 58.72
C THR A 272 76.08 -28.67 60.01
N GLY A 273 75.35 -28.15 61.02
CA GLY A 273 75.90 -27.88 62.35
C GLY A 273 76.47 -29.13 62.99
N THR A 274 75.70 -30.22 62.99
CA THR A 274 76.09 -31.52 63.56
C THR A 274 77.32 -32.11 62.79
N VAL A 275 77.38 -32.02 61.51
CA VAL A 275 78.53 -32.48 60.72
C VAL A 275 79.80 -31.68 61.06
N ARG A 276 79.67 -30.33 61.21
CA ARG A 276 80.81 -29.48 61.63
C ARG A 276 81.30 -29.89 63.07
N GLN A 277 80.37 -30.05 64.01
CA GLN A 277 80.72 -30.48 65.38
C GLN A 277 81.39 -31.86 65.39
N ASN A 278 80.91 -32.81 64.56
CA ASN A 278 81.56 -34.12 64.45
C ASN A 278 82.96 -34.04 63.83
N ALA A 279 83.19 -33.17 62.88
CA ALA A 279 84.51 -32.92 62.26
C ALA A 279 85.45 -32.31 63.29
N ASP A 280 85.03 -31.38 64.15
CA ASP A 280 85.81 -30.79 65.20
C ASP A 280 86.07 -31.79 66.32
N ASN A 281 85.13 -32.64 66.72
CA ASN A 281 85.30 -33.73 67.65
C ASN A 281 86.34 -34.74 67.12
N ALA A 282 86.29 -35.07 65.82
CA ALA A 282 87.28 -35.99 65.25
C ALA A 282 88.67 -35.39 65.22
N ARG A 283 88.81 -34.08 64.94
CA ARG A 283 90.13 -33.37 65.10
C ARG A 283 90.64 -33.42 66.54
N THR A 284 89.81 -33.11 67.50
CA THR A 284 90.16 -33.14 68.93
C THR A 284 90.57 -34.54 69.35
N ALA A 285 89.88 -35.58 68.96
CA ALA A 285 90.21 -36.97 69.20
C ALA A 285 91.57 -37.36 68.54
N ASN A 286 91.87 -36.90 67.34
CA ASN A 286 93.13 -37.13 66.68
C ASN A 286 94.31 -36.44 67.40
N ASP A 287 94.09 -35.18 67.86
CA ASP A 287 95.10 -34.43 68.67
C ASP A 287 95.35 -35.09 69.99
N LEU A 288 94.31 -35.57 70.70
CA LEU A 288 94.46 -36.33 71.92
C LEU A 288 95.19 -37.65 71.69
N ALA A 289 94.90 -38.40 70.66
CA ALA A 289 95.58 -39.62 70.27
C ALA A 289 97.07 -39.38 69.99
N SER A 290 97.40 -38.29 69.29
CA SER A 290 98.74 -37.87 68.98
C SER A 290 99.50 -37.47 70.22
N SER A 291 98.88 -36.80 71.20
CA SER A 291 99.44 -36.41 72.47
C SER A 291 99.70 -37.62 73.40
N ALA A 292 98.94 -38.68 73.34
CA ALA A 292 99.09 -39.92 74.11
C ALA A 292 100.19 -40.84 73.56
N GLN A 293 100.75 -40.58 72.34
CA GLN A 293 101.90 -41.31 71.79
C GLN A 293 103.26 -40.69 72.06
N GLN A 294 103.29 -39.53 72.74
CA GLN A 294 104.51 -38.90 73.21
C GLN A 294 104.71 -39.23 74.68
#